data_dbb522a742278034a9faf50a7ee24d05
#
_entry.id   dbb522a742278034a9faf50a7ee24d05
#
_cell.length_a   1.000
_cell.length_b   1.000
_cell.length_c   1.000
_cell.angle_alpha   90.00
_cell.angle_beta   90.00
_cell.angle_gamma   90.00
#
_symmetry.space_group_name_H-M   'P 1'
#
loop_
_entity.id
_entity.type
_entity.pdbx_description
1 polymer ?
#
loop_
_entity_poly.entity_id
_entity_poly.type
_entity_poly.pdbx_seq_one_letter_code
_entity_poly.pdbx_strand_id
1 'polypeptide(L)'
;AALNRLGIQHPNLHVFSESEMLPAASQGAIGIEVCNTNMQPGILEILSNINCQETFKATRIEREIVAALEGSCLSPISALGTITNQTLYLQVRVSNQDGSNTIEKECVFSMADEESALKKFKDGLIKCGAKELIQS
;
A
#
# COMPACT_ATOMS: atom_id res chain seq x y z
N ALA A 1 12.74 -4.32 -9.74
CA ALA A 1 12.07 -5.07 -10.81
C ALA A 1 12.59 -4.68 -12.20
N ALA A 2 12.57 -3.39 -12.59
CA ALA A 2 12.96 -2.94 -13.93
C ALA A 2 14.43 -3.29 -14.27
N LEU A 3 15.37 -3.06 -13.37
CA LEU A 3 16.78 -3.39 -13.58
C LEU A 3 17.00 -4.89 -13.80
N ASN A 4 16.35 -5.73 -12.99
CA ASN A 4 16.42 -7.19 -13.15
C ASN A 4 15.86 -7.64 -14.49
N ARG A 5 14.73 -7.07 -14.93
CA ARG A 5 14.10 -7.38 -16.22
C ARG A 5 14.98 -6.96 -17.40
N LEU A 6 15.72 -5.87 -17.27
CA LEU A 6 16.62 -5.36 -18.29
C LEU A 6 18.04 -5.97 -18.21
N GLY A 7 18.31 -6.81 -17.21
CA GLY A 7 19.64 -7.39 -16.99
C GLY A 7 20.71 -6.36 -16.61
N ILE A 8 20.30 -5.18 -16.11
CA ILE A 8 21.22 -4.12 -15.75
C ILE A 8 21.77 -4.39 -14.36
N GLN A 9 23.09 -4.50 -14.28
CA GLN A 9 23.84 -4.59 -13.03
C GLN A 9 24.71 -3.33 -12.88
N HIS A 10 24.76 -2.79 -11.66
CA HIS A 10 25.59 -1.64 -11.35
C HIS A 10 26.30 -1.87 -10.01
N PRO A 11 27.65 -1.64 -9.91
CA PRO A 11 28.41 -1.93 -8.70
C PRO A 11 27.97 -1.14 -7.47
N ASN A 12 27.33 0.03 -7.68
CA ASN A 12 26.81 0.87 -6.60
C ASN A 12 25.29 0.75 -6.43
N LEU A 13 24.69 -0.36 -6.89
CA LEU A 13 23.27 -0.62 -6.67
C LEU A 13 23.08 -1.09 -5.22
N HIS A 14 22.32 -0.31 -4.45
CA HIS A 14 21.82 -0.69 -3.14
C HIS A 14 20.29 -0.87 -3.22
N VAL A 15 19.81 -2.00 -2.70
CA VAL A 15 18.39 -2.29 -2.57
C VAL A 15 18.00 -2.04 -1.13
N PHE A 16 17.18 -1.02 -0.90
CA PHE A 16 16.67 -0.73 0.43
C PHE A 16 15.76 -1.85 0.93
N SER A 17 15.89 -2.18 2.20
CA SER A 17 14.90 -2.97 2.91
C SER A 17 13.63 -2.15 3.18
N GLU A 18 12.53 -2.84 3.49
CA GLU A 18 11.27 -2.18 3.84
C GLU A 18 11.39 -1.32 5.11
N SER A 19 12.28 -1.69 6.04
CA SER A 19 12.58 -0.90 7.23
C SER A 19 13.36 0.37 6.94
N GLU A 20 14.24 0.36 5.93
CA GLU A 20 14.98 1.55 5.51
C GLU A 20 14.08 2.50 4.71
N MET A 21 13.28 1.95 3.80
CA MET A 21 12.42 2.74 2.92
C MET A 21 11.07 2.04 2.70
N LEU A 22 10.08 2.45 3.46
CA LEU A 22 8.71 1.96 3.29
C LEU A 22 8.15 2.48 1.95
N PRO A 23 7.60 1.61 1.09
CA PRO A 23 7.11 2.03 -0.23
C PRO A 23 5.82 2.84 -0.14
N ALA A 24 5.52 3.59 -1.19
CA ALA A 24 4.21 4.21 -1.36
C ALA A 24 3.11 3.14 -1.47
N ALA A 25 1.89 3.49 -1.09
CA ALA A 25 0.74 2.60 -1.17
C ALA A 25 0.58 1.98 -2.57
N SER A 26 0.38 0.69 -2.63
CA SER A 26 0.24 -0.14 -3.84
C SER A 26 1.49 -0.17 -4.75
N GLN A 27 2.65 0.25 -4.25
CA GLN A 27 3.89 0.23 -5.02
C GLN A 27 4.28 -1.21 -5.41
N GLY A 28 4.56 -1.41 -6.70
CA GLY A 28 4.95 -2.72 -7.22
C GLY A 28 3.79 -3.66 -7.56
N ALA A 29 2.56 -3.35 -7.16
CA ALA A 29 1.38 -4.10 -7.60
C ALA A 29 1.07 -3.80 -9.07
N ILE A 30 0.79 -4.85 -9.84
CA ILE A 30 0.38 -4.74 -11.25
C ILE A 30 -1.14 -4.76 -11.30
N GLY A 31 -1.75 -3.67 -11.75
CA GLY A 31 -3.19 -3.59 -12.01
C GLY A 31 -3.49 -3.88 -13.48
N ILE A 32 -4.56 -4.65 -13.73
CA ILE A 32 -5.09 -4.90 -15.06
C ILE A 32 -6.47 -4.26 -15.16
N GLU A 33 -6.62 -3.37 -16.13
CA GLU A 33 -7.89 -2.70 -16.40
C GLU A 33 -8.50 -3.24 -17.70
N VAL A 34 -9.80 -3.48 -17.69
CA VAL A 34 -10.54 -3.94 -18.87
C VAL A 34 -11.79 -3.07 -19.08
N CYS A 35 -12.14 -2.86 -20.34
CA CYS A 35 -13.34 -2.12 -20.69
C CYS A 35 -14.60 -2.98 -20.43
N ASN A 36 -15.56 -2.43 -19.70
CA ASN A 36 -16.84 -3.10 -19.40
C ASN A 36 -17.74 -3.25 -20.64
N THR A 37 -17.61 -2.34 -21.60
CA THR A 37 -18.36 -2.38 -22.84
C THR A 37 -17.63 -3.24 -23.87
N ASN A 38 -18.31 -4.24 -24.43
CA ASN A 38 -17.75 -5.19 -25.40
C ASN A 38 -16.69 -6.17 -24.83
N MET A 39 -16.80 -6.53 -23.56
CA MET A 39 -15.92 -7.53 -22.97
C MET A 39 -16.09 -8.89 -23.66
N GLN A 40 -15.01 -9.49 -24.12
CA GLN A 40 -15.06 -10.83 -24.72
C GLN A 40 -15.43 -11.87 -23.65
N PRO A 41 -16.24 -12.90 -24.02
CA PRO A 41 -16.51 -14.02 -23.13
C PRO A 41 -15.22 -14.67 -22.62
N GLY A 42 -15.18 -15.00 -21.33
CA GLY A 42 -14.01 -15.64 -20.69
C GLY A 42 -12.93 -14.71 -20.16
N ILE A 43 -12.92 -13.42 -20.50
CA ILE A 43 -11.91 -12.47 -19.97
C ILE A 43 -11.94 -12.41 -18.44
N LEU A 44 -13.12 -12.37 -17.83
CA LEU A 44 -13.24 -12.33 -16.36
C LEU A 44 -12.69 -13.59 -15.70
N GLU A 45 -12.86 -14.74 -16.32
CA GLU A 45 -12.32 -16.01 -15.83
C GLU A 45 -10.78 -15.99 -15.88
N ILE A 46 -10.20 -15.54 -16.99
CA ILE A 46 -8.75 -15.40 -17.13
C ILE A 46 -8.21 -14.44 -16.04
N LEU A 47 -8.84 -13.29 -15.87
CA LEU A 47 -8.43 -12.29 -14.87
C LEU A 47 -8.54 -12.84 -13.45
N SER A 48 -9.60 -13.61 -13.13
CA SER A 48 -9.75 -14.23 -11.81
C SER A 48 -8.65 -15.25 -11.51
N ASN A 49 -8.18 -15.99 -12.53
CA ASN A 49 -7.13 -16.99 -12.39
C ASN A 49 -5.74 -16.40 -12.17
N ILE A 50 -5.48 -15.19 -12.64
CA ILE A 50 -4.20 -14.49 -12.43
C ILE A 50 -4.23 -13.49 -11.26
N ASN A 51 -5.41 -13.23 -10.69
CA ASN A 51 -5.56 -12.31 -9.59
C ASN A 51 -5.04 -12.90 -8.27
N CYS A 52 -4.11 -12.21 -7.63
CA CYS A 52 -3.65 -12.54 -6.28
C CYS A 52 -4.55 -11.86 -5.25
N GLN A 53 -5.39 -12.63 -4.58
CA GLN A 53 -6.36 -12.11 -3.61
C GLN A 53 -5.70 -11.41 -2.41
N GLU A 54 -4.57 -11.92 -1.95
CA GLU A 54 -3.83 -11.32 -0.83
C GLU A 54 -3.27 -9.95 -1.24
N THR A 55 -2.63 -9.85 -2.41
CA THR A 55 -2.15 -8.58 -2.95
C THR A 55 -3.30 -7.60 -3.17
N PHE A 56 -4.42 -8.06 -3.73
CA PHE A 56 -5.59 -7.23 -3.96
C PHE A 56 -6.14 -6.62 -2.67
N LYS A 57 -6.28 -7.45 -1.61
CA LYS A 57 -6.75 -6.98 -0.30
C LYS A 57 -5.75 -6.03 0.35
N ALA A 58 -4.46 -6.37 0.35
CA ALA A 58 -3.41 -5.55 0.93
C ALA A 58 -3.37 -4.14 0.29
N THR A 59 -3.31 -4.08 -1.04
CA THR A 59 -3.27 -2.79 -1.77
C THR A 59 -4.55 -1.98 -1.62
N ARG A 60 -5.71 -2.62 -1.46
CA ARG A 60 -6.96 -1.95 -1.13
C ARG A 60 -6.86 -1.26 0.24
N ILE A 61 -6.38 -1.98 1.25
CA ILE A 61 -6.21 -1.46 2.61
C ILE A 61 -5.20 -0.29 2.62
N GLU A 62 -4.07 -0.43 1.94
CA GLU A 62 -3.08 0.64 1.82
C GLU A 62 -3.69 1.93 1.22
N ARG A 63 -4.48 1.80 0.15
CA ARG A 63 -5.19 2.95 -0.45
C ARG A 63 -6.25 3.54 0.46
N GLU A 64 -6.92 2.72 1.27
CA GLU A 64 -7.87 3.21 2.29
C GLU A 64 -7.17 4.05 3.36
N ILE A 65 -5.91 3.75 3.72
CA ILE A 65 -5.12 4.61 4.61
C ILE A 65 -4.87 5.97 3.97
N VAL A 66 -4.39 6.00 2.71
CA VAL A 66 -4.15 7.25 1.98
C VAL A 66 -5.43 8.09 1.89
N ALA A 67 -6.55 7.46 1.55
CA ALA A 67 -7.85 8.14 1.45
C ALA A 67 -8.34 8.68 2.80
N ALA A 68 -8.15 7.95 3.90
CA ALA A 68 -8.53 8.38 5.25
C ALA A 68 -7.76 9.62 5.72
N LEU A 69 -6.52 9.78 5.24
CA LEU A 69 -5.69 10.95 5.51
C LEU A 69 -5.91 12.08 4.49
N GLU A 70 -6.87 11.94 3.57
CA GLU A 70 -7.12 12.87 2.45
C GLU A 70 -5.87 13.10 1.58
N GLY A 71 -4.99 12.09 1.53
CA GLY A 71 -3.77 12.14 0.74
C GLY A 71 -4.00 11.89 -0.75
N SER A 72 -2.98 12.19 -1.52
CA SER A 72 -2.89 11.92 -2.95
C SER A 72 -1.61 11.14 -3.27
N CYS A 73 -1.37 10.84 -4.53
CA CYS A 73 -0.12 10.22 -4.97
C CYS A 73 1.12 11.12 -4.78
N LEU A 74 0.93 12.41 -4.47
CA LEU A 74 2.00 13.37 -4.18
C LEU A 74 2.21 13.57 -2.68
N SER A 75 1.32 13.03 -1.83
CA SER A 75 1.44 13.17 -0.39
C SER A 75 2.54 12.25 0.15
N PRO A 76 3.32 12.71 1.15
CA PRO A 76 4.41 11.94 1.73
C PRO A 76 3.88 10.83 2.68
N ILE A 77 3.10 9.91 2.12
CA ILE A 77 2.48 8.78 2.79
C ILE A 77 3.00 7.49 2.20
N SER A 78 3.59 6.66 3.03
CA SER A 78 3.96 5.29 2.71
C SER A 78 3.06 4.32 3.47
N ALA A 79 2.62 3.26 2.80
CA ALA A 79 1.83 2.21 3.42
C ALA A 79 2.16 0.87 2.77
N LEU A 80 2.44 -0.12 3.59
CA LEU A 80 2.73 -1.48 3.15
C LEU A 80 1.92 -2.48 3.96
N GLY A 81 1.08 -3.23 3.29
CA GLY A 81 0.31 -4.34 3.83
C GLY A 81 0.85 -5.69 3.35
N THR A 82 1.09 -6.60 4.26
CA THR A 82 1.45 -7.99 3.94
C THR A 82 0.45 -8.94 4.59
N ILE A 83 -0.19 -9.79 3.78
CA ILE A 83 -1.14 -10.78 4.28
C ILE A 83 -0.49 -12.17 4.22
N THR A 84 -0.46 -12.84 5.36
CA THR A 84 0.02 -14.22 5.48
C THR A 84 -0.90 -14.99 6.42
N ASN A 85 -1.40 -16.15 6.00
CA ASN A 85 -2.29 -16.99 6.81
C ASN A 85 -3.49 -16.23 7.39
N GLN A 86 -4.18 -15.43 6.58
CA GLN A 86 -5.32 -14.59 6.97
C GLN A 86 -5.00 -13.55 8.07
N THR A 87 -3.73 -13.22 8.25
CA THR A 87 -3.28 -12.15 9.14
C THR A 87 -2.65 -11.05 8.30
N LEU A 88 -3.11 -9.83 8.48
CA LEU A 88 -2.50 -8.64 7.90
C LEU A 88 -1.47 -8.07 8.87
N TYR A 89 -0.30 -7.78 8.36
CA TYR A 89 0.69 -6.88 8.94
C TYR A 89 0.69 -5.59 8.12
N LEU A 90 0.41 -4.46 8.75
CA LEU A 90 0.31 -3.16 8.09
C LEU A 90 1.25 -2.16 8.74
N GLN A 91 2.11 -1.55 7.92
CA GLN A 91 3.00 -0.46 8.32
C GLN A 91 2.61 0.81 7.57
N VAL A 92 2.62 1.94 8.27
CA VAL A 92 2.31 3.26 7.71
C VAL A 92 3.32 4.27 8.22
N ARG A 93 3.86 5.06 7.31
CA ARG A 93 4.74 6.19 7.58
C ARG A 93 4.18 7.42 6.90
N VAL A 94 4.04 8.49 7.66
CA VAL A 94 3.54 9.79 7.18
C VAL A 94 4.56 10.85 7.56
N SER A 95 4.96 11.69 6.62
CA SER A 95 5.93 12.76 6.87
C SER A 95 5.34 14.10 6.43
N ASN A 96 5.93 15.20 6.90
CA ASN A 96 5.74 16.50 6.27
C ASN A 96 6.56 16.60 4.96
N GLN A 97 6.38 17.68 4.20
CA GLN A 97 6.96 17.84 2.87
C GLN A 97 8.50 17.79 2.84
N ASP A 98 9.16 18.32 3.86
CA ASP A 98 10.63 18.34 3.95
C ASP A 98 11.22 17.12 4.68
N GLY A 99 10.37 16.21 5.18
CA GLY A 99 10.79 15.00 5.88
C GLY A 99 11.33 15.24 7.30
N SER A 100 11.24 16.45 7.85
CA SER A 100 11.77 16.78 9.18
C SER A 100 10.97 16.15 10.32
N ASN A 101 9.70 15.87 10.10
CA ASN A 101 8.81 15.23 11.05
C ASN A 101 8.15 14.00 10.42
N THR A 102 8.04 12.92 11.20
CA THR A 102 7.48 11.65 10.73
C THR A 102 6.65 11.00 11.82
N ILE A 103 5.49 10.47 11.43
CA ILE A 103 4.64 9.59 12.24
C ILE A 103 4.72 8.19 11.65
N GLU A 104 5.11 7.21 12.47
CA GLU A 104 5.13 5.80 12.09
C GLU A 104 4.15 5.02 12.96
N LYS A 105 3.37 4.16 12.35
CA LYS A 105 2.42 3.28 13.00
C LYS A 105 2.40 1.92 12.31
N GLU A 106 2.24 0.89 13.11
CA GLU A 106 2.03 -0.47 12.62
C GLU A 106 0.89 -1.14 13.35
N CYS A 107 0.26 -2.09 12.72
CA CYS A 107 -0.71 -2.97 13.35
C CYS A 107 -0.71 -4.36 12.72
N VAL A 108 -1.17 -5.32 13.50
CA VAL A 108 -1.35 -6.71 13.08
C VAL A 108 -2.76 -7.13 13.49
N PHE A 109 -3.52 -7.68 12.55
CA PHE A 109 -4.86 -8.19 12.84
C PHE A 109 -5.28 -9.32 11.90
N SER A 110 -6.22 -10.13 12.37
CA SER A 110 -6.88 -11.13 11.53
C SER A 110 -7.76 -10.48 10.48
N MET A 111 -7.77 -11.01 9.27
CA MET A 111 -8.69 -10.55 8.22
C MET A 111 -10.17 -10.76 8.57
N ALA A 112 -10.47 -11.57 9.57
CA ALA A 112 -11.83 -11.68 10.12
C ALA A 112 -12.26 -10.42 10.88
N ASP A 113 -11.31 -9.65 11.43
CA ASP A 113 -11.56 -8.42 12.20
C ASP A 113 -11.26 -7.16 11.38
N GLU A 114 -11.06 -7.28 10.06
CA GLU A 114 -10.57 -6.23 9.17
C GLU A 114 -11.26 -4.89 9.39
N GLU A 115 -12.58 -4.85 9.30
CA GLU A 115 -13.35 -3.60 9.35
C GLU A 115 -13.13 -2.83 10.65
N SER A 116 -13.25 -3.52 11.79
CA SER A 116 -13.12 -2.91 13.11
C SER A 116 -11.68 -2.49 13.42
N ALA A 117 -10.71 -3.35 13.09
CA ALA A 117 -9.29 -3.09 13.31
C ALA A 117 -8.78 -1.96 12.43
N LEU A 118 -9.12 -1.97 11.14
CA LEU A 118 -8.73 -0.93 10.21
C LEU A 118 -9.34 0.42 10.56
N LYS A 119 -10.61 0.46 10.97
CA LYS A 119 -11.25 1.69 11.46
C LYS A 119 -10.49 2.26 12.65
N LYS A 120 -10.21 1.42 13.68
CA LYS A 120 -9.47 1.83 14.87
C LYS A 120 -8.07 2.35 14.52
N PHE A 121 -7.39 1.72 13.58
CA PHE A 121 -6.07 2.12 13.13
C PHE A 121 -6.10 3.48 12.42
N LYS A 122 -7.05 3.70 11.48
CA LYS A 122 -7.27 4.98 10.79
C LYS A 122 -7.57 6.10 11.79
N ASP A 123 -8.47 5.87 12.74
CA ASP A 123 -8.81 6.84 13.79
C ASP A 123 -7.57 7.18 14.65
N GLY A 124 -6.72 6.18 14.92
CA GLY A 124 -5.45 6.36 15.64
C GLY A 124 -4.44 7.21 14.89
N LEU A 125 -4.32 7.06 13.57
CA LEU A 125 -3.48 7.90 12.71
C LEU A 125 -3.94 9.35 12.71
N ILE A 126 -5.25 9.58 12.54
CA ILE A 126 -5.84 10.93 12.53
C ILE A 126 -5.62 11.61 13.89
N LYS A 127 -5.87 10.91 15.01
CA LYS A 127 -5.65 11.44 16.36
C LYS A 127 -4.20 11.80 16.67
N CYS A 128 -3.23 11.16 16.00
CA CYS A 128 -1.81 11.48 16.13
C CYS A 128 -1.38 12.69 15.28
N GLY A 129 -2.30 13.35 14.56
CA GLY A 129 -1.99 14.50 13.71
C GLY A 129 -1.42 14.12 12.33
N ALA A 130 -1.60 12.89 11.87
CA ALA A 130 -1.06 12.45 10.57
C ALA A 130 -1.65 13.22 9.39
N LYS A 131 -2.90 13.66 9.50
CA LYS A 131 -3.58 14.44 8.46
C LYS A 131 -3.04 15.87 8.37
N GLU A 132 -2.79 16.50 9.51
CA GLU A 132 -2.21 17.84 9.60
C GLU A 132 -0.75 17.85 9.14
N LEU A 133 -0.03 16.77 9.43
CA LEU A 133 1.39 16.63 9.09
C LEU A 133 1.63 16.65 7.56
N ILE A 134 0.78 16.03 6.76
CA ILE A 134 0.94 16.03 5.29
C ILE A 134 0.67 17.38 4.64
N GLN A 135 0.07 18.32 5.37
CA GLN A 135 -0.26 19.67 4.90
C GLN A 135 0.77 20.72 5.34
N SER A 136 1.70 20.36 6.19
CA SER A 136 2.72 21.23 6.79
C SER A 136 4.03 21.32 6.00
#